data_d8edfca72ec2635a9ed154e027dd5406
#
_entry.id   d8edfca72ec2635a9ed154e027dd5406
#
_cell.length_a   1.000
_cell.length_b   1.000
_cell.length_c   1.000
_cell.angle_alpha   90.00
_cell.angle_beta   90.00
_cell.angle_gamma   90.00
#
_symmetry.space_group_name_H-M   'P 1'
#
loop_
_entity.id
_entity.type
_entity.pdbx_description
1 polymer ?
#
loop_
_entity_poly.entity_id
_entity_poly.type
_entity_poly.pdbx_seq_one_letter_code
_entity_poly.pdbx_strand_id
1 'polypeptide(L)'
;MIGSVRIETRSESNRGRNTMELWDIYNENKQKTGRTMKRNDWNMKAGDYHLTVLAVIGRHDGKYLITKRVMTKSWAPGWWEVSGGGVMAGENSKEAVLREVKEETGLDVSGWEGGCLFTYKRENPEEGDNYFVDVYRFIGDFDEKDIHLQETETDGYMLAELDEIKALAQQGIFLHYESIKQAFG
;
A
#
# COMPACT_ATOMS: atom_id res chain seq x y z
N MET A 1 -26.06 4.51 55.06
CA MET A 1 -25.29 3.54 54.31
C MET A 1 -25.15 4.07 52.91
N ILE A 2 -23.99 4.65 52.59
CA ILE A 2 -23.71 5.32 51.33
C ILE A 2 -22.82 4.34 50.49
N GLY A 3 -23.40 3.81 49.41
CA GLY A 3 -22.73 2.89 48.53
C GLY A 3 -21.68 3.61 47.68
N SER A 4 -20.42 3.16 47.79
CA SER A 4 -19.28 3.66 47.04
C SER A 4 -19.36 3.20 45.59
N VAL A 5 -19.49 4.13 44.65
CA VAL A 5 -19.37 3.89 43.21
C VAL A 5 -17.88 3.87 42.86
N ARG A 6 -17.40 2.69 42.48
CA ARG A 6 -16.05 2.50 41.96
C ARG A 6 -16.01 2.94 40.49
N ILE A 7 -15.38 4.05 40.21
CA ILE A 7 -15.07 4.47 38.84
C ILE A 7 -13.80 3.70 38.42
N GLU A 8 -13.98 2.73 37.53
CA GLU A 8 -12.84 2.09 36.84
C GLU A 8 -12.34 3.06 35.76
N THR A 9 -11.20 3.68 36.05
CA THR A 9 -10.42 4.38 35.03
C THR A 9 -9.80 3.37 34.11
N ARG A 10 -10.34 3.27 32.88
CA ARG A 10 -9.66 2.57 31.78
C ARG A 10 -8.34 3.30 31.53
N SER A 11 -7.24 2.61 31.78
CA SER A 11 -5.91 3.09 31.48
C SER A 11 -5.77 3.26 29.95
N GLU A 12 -5.52 4.49 29.55
CA GLU A 12 -4.98 4.84 28.25
C GLU A 12 -3.58 4.21 28.12
N SER A 13 -3.49 3.09 27.43
CA SER A 13 -2.22 2.55 26.95
C SER A 13 -2.29 2.28 25.46
N ASN A 14 -2.37 3.35 24.69
CA ASN A 14 -1.96 3.31 23.29
C ASN A 14 -1.13 4.57 22.99
N ARG A 15 0.02 4.68 23.67
CA ARG A 15 1.09 5.53 23.14
C ARG A 15 1.61 4.83 21.91
N GLY A 16 1.18 5.31 20.73
CA GLY A 16 1.75 4.94 19.46
C GLY A 16 3.28 4.98 19.59
N ARG A 17 3.91 3.82 19.51
CA ARG A 17 5.36 3.76 19.30
C ARG A 17 5.58 4.42 17.94
N ASN A 18 6.14 5.61 17.98
CA ASN A 18 6.74 6.24 16.81
C ASN A 18 8.01 5.44 16.48
N THR A 19 7.81 4.19 16.01
CA THR A 19 8.90 3.37 15.54
C THR A 19 9.26 3.95 14.17
N MET A 20 10.45 4.54 14.11
CA MET A 20 11.04 5.06 12.91
C MET A 20 11.13 3.91 11.89
N GLU A 21 10.28 3.94 10.86
CA GLU A 21 10.30 2.95 9.81
C GLU A 21 11.58 3.09 8.99
N LEU A 22 12.25 1.97 8.79
CA LEU A 22 13.45 1.87 7.95
C LEU A 22 13.12 1.11 6.68
N TRP A 23 13.78 1.48 5.60
CA TRP A 23 13.80 0.75 4.34
C TRP A 23 15.17 0.15 4.09
N ASP A 24 15.21 -1.05 3.53
CA ASP A 24 16.44 -1.59 2.96
C ASP A 24 16.81 -0.81 1.71
N ILE A 25 18.11 -0.56 1.51
CA ILE A 25 18.64 0.03 0.28
C ILE A 25 19.04 -1.08 -0.68
N TYR A 26 18.54 -0.99 -1.90
CA TYR A 26 18.84 -1.89 -3.02
C TYR A 26 19.78 -1.21 -4.01
N ASN A 27 20.59 -2.00 -4.71
CA ASN A 27 21.38 -1.53 -5.85
C ASN A 27 20.54 -1.56 -7.14
N GLU A 28 21.15 -1.14 -8.27
CA GLU A 28 20.50 -1.10 -9.58
C GLU A 28 20.00 -2.46 -10.11
N ASN A 29 20.53 -3.56 -9.58
CA ASN A 29 20.12 -4.94 -9.88
C ASN A 29 19.08 -5.50 -8.89
N LYS A 30 18.45 -4.63 -8.09
CA LYS A 30 17.47 -5.00 -7.08
C LYS A 30 18.01 -5.97 -6.01
N GLN A 31 19.29 -5.84 -5.66
CA GLN A 31 19.92 -6.63 -4.61
C GLN A 31 20.08 -5.76 -3.36
N LYS A 32 19.74 -6.30 -2.18
CA LYS A 32 19.94 -5.60 -0.90
C LYS A 32 21.44 -5.31 -0.70
N THR A 33 21.74 -4.07 -0.34
CA THR A 33 23.14 -3.62 -0.12
C THR A 33 23.62 -3.86 1.31
N GLY A 34 22.74 -4.27 2.22
CA GLY A 34 23.01 -4.35 3.66
C GLY A 34 22.89 -3.00 4.38
N ARG A 35 22.62 -1.92 3.67
CA ARG A 35 22.38 -0.59 4.22
C ARG A 35 20.87 -0.34 4.35
N THR A 36 20.50 0.54 5.28
CA THR A 36 19.13 1.00 5.48
C THR A 36 19.05 2.52 5.42
N MET A 37 17.85 3.03 5.18
CA MET A 37 17.51 4.45 5.23
C MET A 37 16.21 4.65 6.00
N LYS A 38 15.96 5.86 6.47
CA LYS A 38 14.65 6.21 7.06
C LYS A 38 13.62 6.31 5.94
N ARG A 39 12.40 5.86 6.22
CA ARG A 39 11.27 6.11 5.33
C ARG A 39 11.13 7.61 5.06
N ASN A 40 10.93 7.97 3.79
CA ASN A 40 10.82 9.35 3.33
C ASN A 40 12.09 10.21 3.55
N ASP A 41 13.26 9.59 3.64
CA ASP A 41 14.53 10.30 3.58
C ASP A 41 14.93 10.50 2.11
N TRP A 42 14.56 11.64 1.55
CA TRP A 42 14.76 11.97 0.13
C TRP A 42 16.19 12.37 -0.21
N ASN A 43 17.18 11.83 0.52
CA ASN A 43 18.61 12.00 0.25
C ASN A 43 19.24 10.78 -0.41
N MET A 44 18.47 10.04 -1.18
CA MET A 44 18.93 8.82 -1.85
C MET A 44 20.03 9.14 -2.87
N LYS A 45 21.11 8.39 -2.80
CA LYS A 45 22.25 8.56 -3.74
C LYS A 45 21.91 7.91 -5.08
N ALA A 46 22.57 8.37 -6.13
CA ALA A 46 22.51 7.72 -7.43
C ALA A 46 22.93 6.24 -7.31
N GLY A 47 22.14 5.33 -7.89
CA GLY A 47 22.33 3.89 -7.79
C GLY A 47 21.81 3.23 -6.51
N ASP A 48 21.23 4.00 -5.58
CA ASP A 48 20.49 3.49 -4.42
C ASP A 48 18.99 3.54 -4.72
N TYR A 49 18.27 2.50 -4.30
CA TYR A 49 16.84 2.35 -4.49
C TYR A 49 16.18 1.81 -3.22
N HIS A 50 14.93 2.16 -2.99
CA HIS A 50 14.07 1.41 -2.08
C HIS A 50 13.13 0.48 -2.86
N LEU A 51 12.31 -0.31 -2.16
CA LEU A 51 11.34 -1.22 -2.76
C LEU A 51 9.94 -0.86 -2.28
N THR A 52 9.01 -0.80 -3.23
CA THR A 52 7.59 -0.60 -3.02
C THR A 52 6.82 -1.77 -3.61
N VAL A 53 5.66 -2.06 -3.08
CA VAL A 53 4.73 -3.06 -3.60
C VAL A 53 3.40 -2.42 -3.95
N LEU A 54 2.75 -2.92 -5.01
CA LEU A 54 1.38 -2.59 -5.39
C LEU A 54 0.60 -3.87 -5.61
N ALA A 55 -0.65 -3.91 -5.18
CA ALA A 55 -1.53 -5.08 -5.29
C ALA A 55 -2.83 -4.75 -6.02
N VAL A 56 -3.02 -5.31 -7.19
CA VAL A 56 -4.31 -5.36 -7.87
C VAL A 56 -5.13 -6.50 -7.26
N ILE A 57 -6.24 -6.16 -6.62
CA ILE A 57 -7.13 -7.12 -5.95
C ILE A 57 -8.38 -7.27 -6.82
N GLY A 58 -8.52 -8.43 -7.45
CA GLY A 58 -9.64 -8.74 -8.32
C GLY A 58 -10.59 -9.77 -7.70
N ARG A 59 -11.85 -9.73 -8.15
CA ARG A 59 -12.87 -10.74 -7.87
C ARG A 59 -13.14 -11.58 -9.11
N HIS A 60 -13.67 -12.78 -8.92
CA HIS A 60 -14.05 -13.67 -10.04
C HIS A 60 -15.20 -13.11 -10.88
N ASP A 61 -15.94 -12.12 -10.40
CA ASP A 61 -16.95 -11.39 -11.16
C ASP A 61 -16.38 -10.30 -12.11
N GLY A 62 -15.04 -10.17 -12.17
CA GLY A 62 -14.35 -9.22 -13.04
C GLY A 62 -14.17 -7.81 -12.46
N LYS A 63 -14.56 -7.59 -11.20
CA LYS A 63 -14.38 -6.31 -10.52
C LYS A 63 -13.09 -6.26 -9.73
N TYR A 64 -12.57 -5.06 -9.54
CA TYR A 64 -11.34 -4.79 -8.80
C TYR A 64 -11.62 -3.89 -7.60
N LEU A 65 -11.00 -4.21 -6.46
CA LEU A 65 -11.04 -3.34 -5.29
C LEU A 65 -10.03 -2.21 -5.48
N ILE A 66 -10.53 -0.99 -5.51
CA ILE A 66 -9.72 0.23 -5.49
C ILE A 66 -10.09 1.07 -4.28
N THR A 67 -9.14 1.83 -3.77
CA THR A 67 -9.31 2.67 -2.58
C THR A 67 -9.10 4.14 -2.93
N LYS A 68 -9.73 5.02 -2.14
CA LYS A 68 -9.62 6.46 -2.31
C LYS A 68 -8.78 7.04 -1.17
N ARG A 69 -7.74 7.78 -1.51
CA ARG A 69 -6.85 8.43 -0.55
C ARG A 69 -7.59 9.50 0.24
N VAL A 70 -7.30 9.61 1.54
CA VAL A 70 -7.86 10.70 2.36
C VAL A 70 -7.40 12.06 1.85
N MET A 71 -8.24 13.08 2.06
CA MET A 71 -7.96 14.45 1.63
C MET A 71 -6.82 15.12 2.39
N THR A 72 -6.38 14.54 3.52
CA THR A 72 -5.27 15.04 4.34
C THR A 72 -3.89 14.61 3.85
N LYS A 73 -3.80 13.74 2.83
CA LYS A 73 -2.51 13.36 2.23
C LYS A 73 -1.86 14.57 1.55
N SER A 74 -0.56 14.73 1.76
CA SER A 74 0.24 15.80 1.13
C SER A 74 0.41 15.62 -0.38
N TRP A 75 0.34 14.37 -0.86
CA TRP A 75 0.45 14.02 -2.28
C TRP A 75 -0.77 13.27 -2.76
N ALA A 76 -1.32 13.69 -3.91
CA ALA A 76 -2.50 13.11 -4.56
C ALA A 76 -3.70 12.88 -3.61
N PRO A 77 -4.15 13.91 -2.82
CA PRO A 77 -5.32 13.77 -1.95
C PRO A 77 -6.59 13.48 -2.76
N GLY A 78 -7.39 12.53 -2.30
CA GLY A 78 -8.66 12.15 -2.94
C GLY A 78 -8.54 11.37 -4.25
N TRP A 79 -7.32 10.99 -4.67
CA TRP A 79 -7.13 10.14 -5.83
C TRP A 79 -7.41 8.67 -5.52
N TRP A 80 -7.70 7.92 -6.55
CA TRP A 80 -7.89 6.48 -6.48
C TRP A 80 -6.59 5.73 -6.70
N GLU A 81 -6.47 4.58 -6.05
CA GLU A 81 -5.27 3.75 -6.12
C GLU A 81 -5.58 2.27 -5.86
N VAL A 82 -4.63 1.41 -6.15
CA VAL A 82 -4.58 0.04 -5.63
C VAL A 82 -3.82 0.02 -4.31
N SER A 83 -4.02 -0.99 -3.48
CA SER A 83 -3.29 -1.14 -2.22
C SER A 83 -1.79 -1.27 -2.44
N GLY A 84 -1.00 -0.67 -1.56
CA GLY A 84 0.44 -0.79 -1.62
C GLY A 84 1.19 0.13 -0.68
N GLY A 85 2.50 -0.08 -0.63
CA GLY A 85 3.36 0.71 0.24
C GLY A 85 4.82 0.28 0.19
N GLY A 86 5.63 0.90 1.04
CA GLY A 86 7.05 0.62 1.13
C GLY A 86 7.35 -0.71 1.82
N VAL A 87 8.33 -1.44 1.30
CA VAL A 87 8.86 -2.66 1.94
C VAL A 87 9.78 -2.25 3.08
N MET A 88 9.44 -2.66 4.30
CA MET A 88 10.23 -2.34 5.49
C MET A 88 11.56 -3.10 5.50
N ALA A 89 12.56 -2.54 6.18
CA ALA A 89 13.85 -3.19 6.35
C ALA A 89 13.69 -4.57 7.00
N GLY A 90 14.31 -5.58 6.39
CA GLY A 90 14.21 -6.98 6.81
C GLY A 90 13.01 -7.74 6.23
N GLU A 91 12.02 -7.05 5.72
CA GLU A 91 10.85 -7.64 5.06
C GLU A 91 11.19 -8.06 3.62
N ASN A 92 10.53 -9.06 3.10
CA ASN A 92 10.54 -9.32 1.65
C ASN A 92 9.30 -8.76 0.97
N SER A 93 9.34 -8.70 -0.35
CA SER A 93 8.27 -8.13 -1.18
C SER A 93 6.89 -8.78 -0.93
N LYS A 94 6.85 -10.11 -0.78
CA LYS A 94 5.61 -10.85 -0.54
C LYS A 94 5.04 -10.57 0.85
N GLU A 95 5.89 -10.53 1.86
CA GLU A 95 5.47 -10.17 3.24
C GLU A 95 4.89 -8.76 3.25
N ALA A 96 5.57 -7.81 2.60
CA ALA A 96 5.13 -6.42 2.52
C ALA A 96 3.75 -6.28 1.85
N VAL A 97 3.54 -6.89 0.68
CA VAL A 97 2.26 -6.75 -0.03
C VAL A 97 1.10 -7.36 0.75
N LEU A 98 1.30 -8.50 1.43
CA LEU A 98 0.27 -9.11 2.26
C LEU A 98 -0.07 -8.24 3.47
N ARG A 99 0.94 -7.61 4.10
CA ARG A 99 0.77 -6.68 5.20
C ARG A 99 0.00 -5.43 4.75
N GLU A 100 0.43 -4.78 3.66
CA GLU A 100 -0.21 -3.56 3.16
C GLU A 100 -1.68 -3.79 2.78
N VAL A 101 -1.99 -4.87 2.05
CA VAL A 101 -3.38 -5.22 1.72
C VAL A 101 -4.20 -5.42 2.99
N LYS A 102 -3.65 -6.13 3.99
CA LYS A 102 -4.34 -6.39 5.25
C LYS A 102 -4.56 -5.11 6.06
N GLU A 103 -3.58 -4.23 6.13
CA GLU A 103 -3.66 -2.96 6.86
C GLU A 103 -4.66 -2.01 6.21
N GLU A 104 -4.61 -1.85 4.89
CA GLU A 104 -5.44 -0.88 4.17
C GLU A 104 -6.87 -1.33 3.92
N THR A 105 -7.10 -2.62 3.73
CA THR A 105 -8.41 -3.16 3.31
C THR A 105 -9.04 -4.16 4.28
N GLY A 106 -8.28 -4.67 5.24
CA GLY A 106 -8.72 -5.74 6.15
C GLY A 106 -8.66 -7.15 5.53
N LEU A 107 -8.45 -7.26 4.22
CA LEU A 107 -8.46 -8.55 3.53
C LEU A 107 -7.17 -9.34 3.74
N ASP A 108 -7.29 -10.65 3.97
CA ASP A 108 -6.18 -11.59 3.96
C ASP A 108 -6.15 -12.33 2.62
N VAL A 109 -5.23 -11.91 1.75
CA VAL A 109 -5.09 -12.46 0.40
C VAL A 109 -4.01 -13.55 0.31
N SER A 110 -3.46 -14.02 1.43
CA SER A 110 -2.32 -14.95 1.47
C SER A 110 -2.59 -16.30 0.81
N GLY A 111 -3.85 -16.73 0.79
CA GLY A 111 -4.29 -17.98 0.16
C GLY A 111 -4.97 -17.82 -1.20
N TRP A 112 -4.98 -16.60 -1.75
CA TRP A 112 -5.67 -16.32 -3.01
C TRP A 112 -4.83 -16.71 -4.21
N GLU A 113 -5.50 -16.90 -5.36
CA GLU A 113 -4.84 -17.08 -6.64
C GLU A 113 -4.05 -15.82 -7.02
N GLY A 114 -2.81 -15.98 -7.50
CA GLY A 114 -2.00 -14.88 -7.99
C GLY A 114 -0.60 -14.83 -7.40
N GLY A 115 -0.01 -13.64 -7.44
CA GLY A 115 1.36 -13.40 -7.00
C GLY A 115 1.97 -12.19 -7.70
N CYS A 116 3.29 -12.06 -7.63
CA CYS A 116 4.05 -11.02 -8.31
C CYS A 116 4.01 -11.27 -9.83
N LEU A 117 3.54 -10.28 -10.59
CA LEU A 117 3.45 -10.35 -12.04
C LEU A 117 4.70 -9.81 -12.72
N PHE A 118 5.17 -8.66 -12.24
CA PHE A 118 6.35 -7.99 -12.78
C PHE A 118 6.90 -6.97 -11.81
N THR A 119 8.11 -6.50 -12.10
CA THR A 119 8.76 -5.38 -11.41
C THR A 119 9.02 -4.27 -12.43
N TYR A 120 8.80 -3.02 -12.03
CA TYR A 120 9.33 -1.89 -12.77
C TYR A 120 10.21 -1.01 -11.88
N LYS A 121 11.02 -0.17 -12.50
CA LYS A 121 11.93 0.74 -11.82
C LYS A 121 11.53 2.19 -12.14
N ARG A 122 11.54 3.03 -11.12
CA ARG A 122 11.43 4.48 -11.29
C ARG A 122 12.67 5.15 -10.76
N GLU A 123 13.19 6.07 -11.54
CA GLU A 123 14.33 6.90 -11.18
C GLU A 123 13.90 8.36 -11.20
N ASN A 124 14.08 9.02 -10.07
CA ASN A 124 13.86 10.45 -9.92
C ASN A 124 15.02 11.05 -9.11
N PRO A 125 16.22 11.19 -9.72
CA PRO A 125 17.40 11.61 -9.01
C PRO A 125 17.31 13.07 -8.51
N GLU A 126 16.49 13.91 -9.14
CA GLU A 126 16.30 15.29 -8.72
C GLU A 126 15.54 15.39 -7.39
N GLU A 127 14.59 14.47 -7.15
CA GLU A 127 13.85 14.37 -5.89
C GLU A 127 14.55 13.43 -4.88
N GLY A 128 15.62 12.75 -5.28
CA GLY A 128 16.29 11.75 -4.44
C GLY A 128 15.41 10.53 -4.13
N ASP A 129 14.50 10.18 -5.05
CA ASP A 129 13.51 9.13 -4.88
C ASP A 129 13.61 8.12 -6.03
N ASN A 130 14.44 7.11 -5.84
CA ASN A 130 14.58 5.99 -6.76
C ASN A 130 14.03 4.71 -6.14
N TYR A 131 13.21 3.99 -6.86
CA TYR A 131 12.61 2.78 -6.32
C TYR A 131 12.26 1.73 -7.38
N PHE A 132 12.21 0.48 -6.91
CA PHE A 132 11.57 -0.61 -7.62
C PHE A 132 10.13 -0.75 -7.12
N VAL A 133 9.25 -1.20 -8.00
CA VAL A 133 7.88 -1.53 -7.65
C VAL A 133 7.60 -2.96 -8.08
N ASP A 134 7.29 -3.82 -7.13
CA ASP A 134 6.77 -5.15 -7.40
C ASP A 134 5.25 -5.09 -7.49
N VAL A 135 4.72 -5.44 -8.65
CA VAL A 135 3.28 -5.41 -8.92
C VAL A 135 2.72 -6.81 -8.78
N TYR A 136 1.79 -6.94 -7.85
CA TYR A 136 1.07 -8.17 -7.54
C TYR A 136 -0.36 -8.11 -8.08
N ARG A 137 -0.90 -9.27 -8.37
CA ARG A 137 -2.34 -9.47 -8.56
C ARG A 137 -2.79 -10.63 -7.70
N PHE A 138 -3.90 -10.44 -6.99
CA PHE A 138 -4.59 -11.48 -6.24
C PHE A 138 -6.04 -11.53 -6.69
N ILE A 139 -6.54 -12.73 -6.96
CA ILE A 139 -7.91 -12.99 -7.36
C ILE A 139 -8.57 -13.88 -6.30
N GLY A 140 -9.70 -13.44 -5.79
CA GLY A 140 -10.47 -14.19 -4.80
C GLY A 140 -11.84 -13.57 -4.59
N ASP A 141 -12.72 -14.28 -3.91
CA ASP A 141 -14.05 -13.77 -3.57
C ASP A 141 -14.07 -13.28 -2.12
N PHE A 142 -14.71 -12.16 -1.93
CA PHE A 142 -14.94 -11.53 -0.64
C PHE A 142 -16.24 -10.73 -0.67
N ASP A 143 -16.85 -10.54 0.48
CA ASP A 143 -18.01 -9.67 0.65
C ASP A 143 -17.54 -8.25 1.03
N GLU A 144 -18.36 -7.25 0.72
CA GLU A 144 -18.08 -5.86 1.13
C GLU A 144 -17.97 -5.70 2.66
N LYS A 145 -18.68 -6.52 3.42
CA LYS A 145 -18.59 -6.54 4.90
C LYS A 145 -17.20 -6.96 5.43
N ASP A 146 -16.39 -7.62 4.60
CA ASP A 146 -15.03 -8.06 4.95
C ASP A 146 -14.00 -6.95 4.75
N ILE A 147 -14.41 -5.85 4.08
CA ILE A 147 -13.54 -4.69 3.82
C ILE A 147 -13.55 -3.80 5.08
N HIS A 148 -12.36 -3.62 5.64
CA HIS A 148 -12.12 -2.76 6.79
C HIS A 148 -11.01 -1.78 6.46
N LEU A 149 -11.38 -0.56 6.06
CA LEU A 149 -10.44 0.46 5.63
C LEU A 149 -9.64 1.03 6.80
N GLN A 150 -8.39 1.35 6.53
CA GLN A 150 -7.55 2.14 7.43
C GLN A 150 -7.93 3.62 7.28
N GLU A 151 -8.77 4.15 8.16
CA GLU A 151 -9.35 5.49 8.09
C GLU A 151 -8.32 6.63 8.01
N THR A 152 -7.09 6.41 8.48
CA THR A 152 -6.00 7.39 8.39
C THR A 152 -5.39 7.48 6.98
N GLU A 153 -5.60 6.48 6.16
CA GLU A 153 -5.03 6.37 4.80
C GLU A 153 -6.10 6.47 3.72
N THR A 154 -7.30 5.96 3.99
CA THR A 154 -8.32 5.65 2.99
C THR A 154 -9.68 6.24 3.38
N ASP A 155 -10.27 7.03 2.48
CA ASP A 155 -11.57 7.73 2.64
C ASP A 155 -12.74 6.97 1.98
N GLY A 156 -12.47 5.85 1.32
CA GLY A 156 -13.49 5.05 0.67
C GLY A 156 -12.91 3.97 -0.23
N TYR A 157 -13.78 3.12 -0.74
CA TYR A 157 -13.44 2.09 -1.72
C TYR A 157 -14.49 1.98 -2.82
N MET A 158 -14.12 1.30 -3.89
CA MET A 158 -15.02 0.92 -4.97
C MET A 158 -14.65 -0.48 -5.46
N LEU A 159 -15.66 -1.28 -5.75
CA LEU A 159 -15.54 -2.49 -6.57
C LEU A 159 -15.79 -2.08 -8.02
N ALA A 160 -14.73 -1.69 -8.70
CA ALA A 160 -14.78 -1.07 -10.01
C ALA A 160 -14.59 -2.08 -11.14
N GLU A 161 -15.31 -1.88 -12.23
CA GLU A 161 -15.02 -2.53 -13.50
C GLU A 161 -13.80 -1.87 -14.18
N LEU A 162 -13.13 -2.59 -15.06
CA LEU A 162 -11.93 -2.07 -15.72
C LEU A 162 -12.18 -0.75 -16.47
N ASP A 163 -13.34 -0.57 -17.06
CA ASP A 163 -13.67 0.67 -17.79
C ASP A 163 -13.89 1.86 -16.85
N GLU A 164 -14.37 1.64 -15.62
CA GLU A 164 -14.44 2.67 -14.59
C GLU A 164 -13.03 3.09 -14.14
N ILE A 165 -12.12 2.15 -13.95
CA ILE A 165 -10.71 2.43 -13.62
C ILE A 165 -10.05 3.23 -14.75
N LYS A 166 -10.25 2.84 -16.03
CA LYS A 166 -9.76 3.59 -17.19
C LYS A 166 -10.30 5.02 -17.21
N ALA A 167 -11.58 5.21 -16.90
CA ALA A 167 -12.19 6.54 -16.86
C ALA A 167 -11.57 7.42 -15.77
N LEU A 168 -11.30 6.86 -14.58
CA LEU A 168 -10.58 7.56 -13.51
C LEU A 168 -9.13 7.93 -13.91
N ALA A 169 -8.45 7.03 -14.61
CA ALA A 169 -7.12 7.28 -15.14
C ALA A 169 -7.12 8.39 -16.21
N GLN A 170 -8.10 8.40 -17.12
CA GLN A 170 -8.26 9.46 -18.12
C GLN A 170 -8.55 10.83 -17.50
N GLN A 171 -9.22 10.86 -16.35
CA GLN A 171 -9.43 12.08 -15.56
C GLN A 171 -8.16 12.52 -14.81
N GLY A 172 -7.11 11.72 -14.82
CA GLY A 172 -5.86 12.01 -14.10
C GLY A 172 -5.96 11.86 -12.58
N ILE A 173 -6.90 11.04 -12.09
CA ILE A 173 -7.15 10.83 -10.65
C ILE A 173 -7.02 9.35 -10.23
N PHE A 174 -6.30 8.54 -11.00
CA PHE A 174 -5.92 7.17 -10.63
C PHE A 174 -4.41 7.02 -10.66
N LEU A 175 -3.83 6.65 -9.52
CA LEU A 175 -2.37 6.58 -9.36
C LEU A 175 -1.76 5.40 -10.12
N HIS A 176 -0.63 5.66 -10.74
CA HIS A 176 0.23 4.66 -11.37
C HIS A 176 -0.41 3.83 -12.50
N TYR A 177 -1.60 4.21 -13.00
CA TYR A 177 -2.36 3.41 -13.97
C TYR A 177 -1.50 2.95 -15.14
N GLU A 178 -0.76 3.83 -15.80
CA GLU A 178 0.07 3.49 -16.97
C GLU A 178 1.13 2.44 -16.66
N SER A 179 1.67 2.46 -15.44
CA SER A 179 2.69 1.51 -14.98
C SER A 179 2.13 0.14 -14.60
N ILE A 180 0.85 0.07 -14.20
CA ILE A 180 0.25 -1.15 -13.67
C ILE A 180 -0.92 -1.70 -14.48
N LYS A 181 -1.33 -1.02 -15.57
CA LYS A 181 -2.53 -1.39 -16.35
C LYS A 181 -2.55 -2.83 -16.85
N GLN A 182 -1.39 -3.42 -17.13
CA GLN A 182 -1.29 -4.82 -17.54
C GLN A 182 -1.58 -5.82 -16.39
N ALA A 183 -1.68 -5.35 -15.14
CA ALA A 183 -2.06 -6.18 -14.00
C ALA A 183 -3.59 -6.32 -13.85
N PHE A 184 -4.37 -5.45 -14.52
CA PHE A 184 -5.81 -5.58 -14.65
C PHE A 184 -6.08 -6.50 -15.84
N GLY A 185 -6.26 -7.72 -15.63
CA GLY A 185 -6.53 -8.72 -16.58
C GLY A 185 -6.73 -9.16 -17.69
#